data_69757cda0680b4864d38ae5a2f5dae76
#
_entry.id   69757cda0680b4864d38ae5a2f5dae76
#
_cell.length_a   1.000
_cell.length_b   1.000
_cell.length_c   1.000
_cell.angle_alpha   90.00
_cell.angle_beta   90.00
_cell.angle_gamma   90.00
#
_symmetry.space_group_name_H-M   'P 1'
#
loop_
_entity.id
_entity.type
_entity.pdbx_description
1 polymer ?
#
loop_
_entity_poly.entity_id
_entity_poly.type
_entity_poly.pdbx_seq_one_letter_code
_entity_poly.pdbx_strand_id
1 'polypeptide(L)'
;NCKQTNTPYGVLTNIGKTYSTEWEKQIPNAGWRIDKVYSSLKEKADENGGIAIVILDEIDTLVSKNGDEILYHLTGLNSDLDNSKISLIGISNDAKFTSWLDPRVKSRLGEESLTFSPYNALQIEDILIQRAKMAFKENSVDPNVITYCASKAAQEHGDARKAIDLLRIAAELAEREEREIVTLEHVSKAQNVMERDQVKSIVITLPIQHKATLASIILNQGNKENSQQTTGEVYSCLLYTSPSPRDQL
;
A
#
# COMPACT_ATOMS: atom_id res chain seq x y z
N ASN A 1 -3.01 0.33 -11.00
CA ASN A 1 -2.18 0.61 -9.83
C ASN A 1 -0.72 0.72 -10.25
N CYS A 2 -0.04 1.83 -9.91
CA CYS A 2 1.32 2.15 -10.34
C CYS A 2 2.42 1.36 -9.61
N LYS A 3 2.12 0.70 -8.50
CA LYS A 3 3.06 -0.28 -7.89
C LYS A 3 3.22 -1.53 -8.73
N GLN A 4 2.14 -1.99 -9.35
CA GLN A 4 2.15 -3.19 -10.20
C GLN A 4 2.67 -2.87 -11.60
N THR A 5 2.26 -1.73 -12.15
CA THR A 5 2.67 -1.25 -13.47
C THR A 5 3.49 0.02 -13.30
N ASN A 6 4.77 -0.15 -13.01
CA ASN A 6 5.67 0.94 -12.61
C ASN A 6 6.53 1.52 -13.74
N THR A 7 6.21 1.22 -15.01
CA THR A 7 6.91 1.75 -16.17
C THR A 7 5.98 2.60 -17.03
N PRO A 8 6.46 3.70 -17.64
CA PRO A 8 5.68 4.52 -18.57
C PRO A 8 5.05 3.72 -19.70
N TYR A 9 5.82 2.80 -20.28
CA TYR A 9 5.35 1.89 -21.31
C TYR A 9 4.16 1.04 -20.85
N GLY A 10 4.28 0.42 -19.68
CA GLY A 10 3.23 -0.43 -19.10
C GLY A 10 1.94 0.36 -18.80
N VAL A 11 2.06 1.59 -18.30
CA VAL A 11 0.91 2.46 -18.04
C VAL A 11 0.17 2.78 -19.33
N LEU A 12 0.89 3.26 -20.36
CA LEU A 12 0.29 3.58 -21.67
C LEU A 12 -0.35 2.35 -22.32
N THR A 13 0.32 1.19 -22.26
CA THR A 13 -0.22 -0.06 -22.80
C THR A 13 -1.49 -0.50 -22.08
N ASN A 14 -1.53 -0.40 -20.75
CA ASN A 14 -2.72 -0.75 -19.98
C ASN A 14 -3.89 0.19 -20.27
N ILE A 15 -3.65 1.48 -20.42
CA ILE A 15 -4.67 2.44 -20.86
C ILE A 15 -5.15 2.07 -22.28
N GLY A 16 -4.23 1.78 -23.20
CA GLY A 16 -4.57 1.44 -24.57
C GLY A 16 -5.37 0.15 -24.73
N LYS A 17 -5.21 -0.81 -23.82
CA LYS A 17 -6.00 -2.07 -23.81
C LYS A 17 -7.48 -1.83 -23.50
N THR A 18 -7.82 -0.78 -22.77
CA THR A 18 -9.22 -0.47 -22.47
C THR A 18 -10.00 0.00 -23.69
N TYR A 19 -9.31 0.52 -24.70
CA TYR A 19 -9.90 0.99 -25.96
C TYR A 19 -10.06 -0.09 -27.04
N SER A 20 -9.46 -1.28 -26.85
CA SER A 20 -9.51 -2.34 -27.85
C SER A 20 -9.69 -3.70 -27.21
N THR A 21 -10.83 -4.33 -27.47
CA THR A 21 -11.14 -5.70 -27.05
C THR A 21 -10.60 -6.75 -28.04
N GLU A 22 -10.36 -6.36 -29.30
CA GLU A 22 -9.86 -7.25 -30.34
C GLU A 22 -8.34 -7.44 -30.18
N TRP A 23 -7.91 -8.70 -30.07
CA TRP A 23 -6.51 -9.10 -29.90
C TRP A 23 -5.57 -8.49 -30.95
N GLU A 24 -5.96 -8.48 -32.21
CA GLU A 24 -5.15 -7.99 -33.33
C GLU A 24 -4.89 -6.49 -33.29
N LYS A 25 -5.76 -5.74 -32.63
CA LYS A 25 -5.67 -4.29 -32.50
C LYS A 25 -5.08 -3.85 -31.15
N GLN A 26 -4.69 -4.78 -30.28
CA GLN A 26 -4.13 -4.42 -28.98
C GLN A 26 -2.70 -3.89 -29.11
N ILE A 27 -2.37 -2.92 -28.26
CA ILE A 27 -0.99 -2.46 -28.10
C ILE A 27 -0.21 -3.59 -27.38
N PRO A 28 0.89 -4.09 -27.96
CA PRO A 28 1.64 -5.19 -27.38
C PRO A 28 2.30 -4.78 -26.06
N ASN A 29 2.51 -5.77 -25.19
CA ASN A 29 3.13 -5.54 -23.88
C ASN A 29 4.62 -5.16 -23.94
N ALA A 30 5.27 -5.40 -25.09
CA ALA A 30 6.67 -5.07 -25.34
C ALA A 30 6.97 -5.00 -26.85
N GLY A 31 8.13 -4.47 -27.17
CA GLY A 31 8.68 -4.48 -28.54
C GLY A 31 8.43 -3.21 -29.35
N TRP A 32 7.46 -2.38 -28.98
CA TRP A 32 7.30 -1.08 -29.63
C TRP A 32 8.10 0.00 -28.91
N ARG A 33 8.48 1.03 -29.66
CA ARG A 33 9.01 2.27 -29.02
C ARG A 33 7.86 3.00 -28.33
N ILE A 34 8.17 3.70 -27.27
CA ILE A 34 7.18 4.42 -26.45
C ILE A 34 6.38 5.44 -27.29
N ASP A 35 7.06 6.11 -28.26
CA ASP A 35 6.41 7.05 -29.17
C ASP A 35 5.31 6.39 -30.00
N LYS A 36 5.55 5.14 -30.46
CA LYS A 36 4.56 4.39 -31.22
C LYS A 36 3.39 3.96 -30.36
N VAL A 37 3.65 3.61 -29.07
CA VAL A 37 2.58 3.27 -28.12
C VAL A 37 1.71 4.49 -27.87
N TYR A 38 2.32 5.65 -27.70
CA TYR A 38 1.63 6.92 -27.49
C TYR A 38 0.75 7.30 -28.70
N SER A 39 1.31 7.23 -29.92
CA SER A 39 0.55 7.52 -31.15
C SER A 39 -0.62 6.56 -31.33
N SER A 40 -0.41 5.26 -31.08
CA SER A 40 -1.48 4.26 -31.17
C SER A 40 -2.56 4.45 -30.09
N LEU A 41 -2.17 4.87 -28.88
CA LEU A 41 -3.12 5.21 -27.83
C LEU A 41 -3.98 6.41 -28.23
N LYS A 42 -3.37 7.45 -28.80
CA LYS A 42 -4.04 8.64 -29.29
C LYS A 42 -5.08 8.31 -30.37
N GLU A 43 -4.66 7.57 -31.41
CA GLU A 43 -5.55 7.15 -32.50
C GLU A 43 -6.76 6.39 -31.95
N LYS A 44 -6.53 5.40 -31.08
CA LYS A 44 -7.60 4.58 -30.52
C LYS A 44 -8.54 5.37 -29.60
N ALA A 45 -8.00 6.28 -28.79
CA ALA A 45 -8.82 7.14 -27.95
C ALA A 45 -9.74 8.01 -28.82
N ASP A 46 -9.21 8.57 -29.90
CA ASP A 46 -9.94 9.47 -30.78
C ASP A 46 -10.95 8.75 -31.66
N GLU A 47 -10.65 7.52 -32.13
CA GLU A 47 -11.59 6.64 -32.82
C GLU A 47 -12.81 6.27 -31.94
N ASN A 48 -12.59 5.98 -30.66
CA ASN A 48 -13.69 5.66 -29.75
C ASN A 48 -14.52 6.89 -29.37
N GLY A 49 -13.91 8.07 -29.37
CA GLY A 49 -14.54 9.31 -28.97
C GLY A 49 -14.97 9.36 -27.50
N GLY A 50 -15.58 10.48 -27.10
CA GLY A 50 -16.15 10.64 -25.76
C GLY A 50 -15.12 11.01 -24.68
N ILE A 51 -15.49 10.78 -23.41
CA ILE A 51 -14.68 11.16 -22.24
C ILE A 51 -14.17 9.89 -21.55
N ALA A 52 -12.85 9.77 -21.40
CA ALA A 52 -12.23 8.70 -20.64
C ALA A 52 -11.66 9.25 -19.32
N ILE A 53 -11.84 8.52 -18.24
CA ILE A 53 -11.26 8.84 -16.93
C ILE A 53 -10.17 7.84 -16.64
N VAL A 54 -8.93 8.31 -16.53
CA VAL A 54 -7.75 7.50 -16.18
C VAL A 54 -7.40 7.73 -14.72
N ILE A 55 -7.48 6.68 -13.92
CA ILE A 55 -7.14 6.73 -12.49
C ILE A 55 -5.78 6.06 -12.29
N LEU A 56 -4.79 6.84 -11.82
CA LEU A 56 -3.46 6.38 -11.48
C LEU A 56 -3.33 6.28 -9.96
N ASP A 57 -3.52 5.08 -9.43
CA ASP A 57 -3.37 4.80 -8.00
C ASP A 57 -1.90 4.59 -7.66
N GLU A 58 -1.44 5.16 -6.51
CA GLU A 58 -0.03 5.21 -6.08
C GLU A 58 0.90 5.86 -7.13
N ILE A 59 0.47 6.99 -7.66
CA ILE A 59 1.17 7.77 -8.69
C ILE A 59 2.56 8.24 -8.24
N ASP A 60 2.76 8.48 -6.96
CA ASP A 60 4.04 8.81 -6.34
C ASP A 60 5.10 7.74 -6.61
N THR A 61 4.72 6.46 -6.57
CA THR A 61 5.62 5.35 -6.89
C THR A 61 6.08 5.37 -8.36
N LEU A 62 5.21 5.76 -9.28
CA LEU A 62 5.54 5.88 -10.69
C LEU A 62 6.53 7.02 -10.94
N VAL A 63 6.24 8.20 -10.37
CA VAL A 63 7.05 9.40 -10.55
C VAL A 63 8.40 9.26 -9.86
N SER A 64 8.46 8.71 -8.64
CA SER A 64 9.73 8.52 -7.94
C SER A 64 10.71 7.61 -8.66
N LYS A 65 10.22 6.65 -9.46
CA LYS A 65 11.05 5.70 -10.21
C LYS A 65 11.42 6.16 -11.61
N ASN A 66 10.53 6.86 -12.28
CA ASN A 66 10.65 7.15 -13.71
C ASN A 66 10.61 8.64 -14.05
N GLY A 67 10.48 9.51 -13.05
CA GLY A 67 10.21 10.93 -13.28
C GLY A 67 8.76 11.19 -13.70
N ASP A 68 8.46 12.43 -13.98
CA ASP A 68 7.11 12.92 -14.28
C ASP A 68 6.81 13.06 -15.79
N GLU A 69 7.72 12.60 -16.65
CA GLU A 69 7.59 12.67 -18.11
C GLU A 69 6.30 11.99 -18.60
N ILE A 70 5.92 10.86 -17.99
CA ILE A 70 4.67 10.17 -18.33
C ILE A 70 3.44 11.04 -18.08
N LEU A 71 3.45 11.82 -16.99
CA LEU A 71 2.35 12.74 -16.67
C LEU A 71 2.30 13.90 -17.66
N TYR A 72 3.46 14.39 -18.08
CA TYR A 72 3.56 15.40 -19.12
C TYR A 72 2.90 14.91 -20.43
N HIS A 73 3.20 13.69 -20.83
CA HIS A 73 2.61 13.08 -22.02
C HIS A 73 1.10 12.85 -21.86
N LEU A 74 0.64 12.27 -20.75
CA LEU A 74 -0.79 12.00 -20.53
C LEU A 74 -1.62 13.29 -20.48
N THR A 75 -1.12 14.31 -19.79
CA THR A 75 -1.82 15.60 -19.73
C THR A 75 -1.77 16.37 -21.07
N GLY A 76 -0.74 16.10 -21.90
CA GLY A 76 -0.62 16.65 -23.23
C GLY A 76 -1.56 16.03 -24.27
N LEU A 77 -2.06 14.79 -24.06
CA LEU A 77 -2.92 14.10 -25.01
C LEU A 77 -4.14 14.92 -25.43
N ASN A 78 -4.76 15.62 -24.49
CA ASN A 78 -5.98 16.41 -24.79
C ASN A 78 -5.78 17.53 -25.80
N SER A 79 -4.54 17.99 -25.98
CA SER A 79 -4.22 19.00 -27.00
C SER A 79 -4.22 18.42 -28.42
N ASP A 80 -4.10 17.11 -28.52
CA ASP A 80 -3.93 16.38 -29.76
C ASP A 80 -5.15 15.53 -30.13
N LEU A 81 -6.20 15.46 -29.28
CA LEU A 81 -7.42 14.70 -29.47
C LEU A 81 -8.55 15.61 -29.94
N ASP A 82 -9.19 15.21 -31.04
CA ASP A 82 -10.31 15.96 -31.65
C ASP A 82 -11.67 15.48 -31.14
N ASN A 83 -11.89 14.16 -31.12
CA ASN A 83 -13.17 13.54 -30.80
C ASN A 83 -13.28 12.99 -29.38
N SER A 84 -12.16 12.97 -28.64
CA SER A 84 -12.13 12.45 -27.28
C SER A 84 -11.47 13.41 -26.29
N LYS A 85 -11.73 13.18 -25.00
CA LYS A 85 -11.06 13.88 -23.90
C LYS A 85 -10.65 12.87 -22.83
N ILE A 86 -9.48 13.06 -22.26
CA ILE A 86 -8.96 12.22 -21.18
C ILE A 86 -8.83 13.07 -19.92
N SER A 87 -9.54 12.66 -18.87
CA SER A 87 -9.38 13.23 -17.51
C SER A 87 -8.47 12.33 -16.69
N LEU A 88 -7.50 12.92 -16.00
CA LEU A 88 -6.54 12.20 -15.18
C LEU A 88 -6.83 12.42 -13.70
N ILE A 89 -6.93 11.35 -12.93
CA ILE A 89 -7.04 11.38 -11.47
C ILE A 89 -5.83 10.65 -10.90
N GLY A 90 -4.97 11.38 -10.17
CA GLY A 90 -3.84 10.81 -9.45
C GLY A 90 -4.18 10.60 -7.98
N ILE A 91 -3.89 9.40 -7.44
CA ILE A 91 -4.03 9.09 -6.03
C ILE A 91 -2.64 8.85 -5.46
N SER A 92 -2.27 9.60 -4.42
CA SER A 92 -0.98 9.49 -3.75
C SER A 92 -1.15 9.43 -2.24
N ASN A 93 -0.27 8.66 -1.60
CA ASN A 93 -0.14 8.62 -0.14
C ASN A 93 0.85 9.67 0.39
N ASP A 94 1.57 10.37 -0.49
CA ASP A 94 2.52 11.41 -0.10
C ASP A 94 1.93 12.80 -0.34
N ALA A 95 1.71 13.54 0.75
CA ALA A 95 1.21 14.91 0.67
C ALA A 95 2.17 15.88 -0.05
N LYS A 96 3.46 15.52 -0.16
CA LYS A 96 4.48 16.32 -0.85
C LYS A 96 4.63 15.95 -2.34
N PHE A 97 3.88 14.98 -2.82
CA PHE A 97 3.98 14.47 -4.18
C PHE A 97 3.97 15.60 -5.23
N THR A 98 3.07 16.58 -5.11
CA THR A 98 2.98 17.69 -6.05
C THR A 98 4.21 18.60 -6.05
N SER A 99 5.01 18.59 -4.98
CA SER A 99 6.26 19.39 -4.92
C SER A 99 7.41 18.78 -5.74
N TRP A 100 7.31 17.49 -6.11
CA TRP A 100 8.30 16.79 -6.92
C TRP A 100 8.09 16.97 -8.42
N LEU A 101 6.91 17.44 -8.82
CA LEU A 101 6.55 17.59 -10.22
C LEU A 101 7.18 18.85 -10.83
N ASP A 102 7.60 18.73 -12.09
CA ASP A 102 7.99 19.88 -12.90
C ASP A 102 6.84 20.91 -12.96
N PRO A 103 7.10 22.19 -12.83
CA PRO A 103 6.08 23.25 -12.89
C PRO A 103 5.17 23.16 -14.12
N ARG A 104 5.69 22.68 -15.25
CA ARG A 104 4.92 22.48 -16.50
C ARG A 104 3.90 21.37 -16.37
N VAL A 105 4.28 20.26 -15.73
CA VAL A 105 3.37 19.14 -15.46
C VAL A 105 2.30 19.57 -14.46
N LYS A 106 2.70 20.24 -13.40
CA LYS A 106 1.81 20.77 -12.37
C LYS A 106 0.76 21.72 -12.95
N SER A 107 1.18 22.65 -13.79
CA SER A 107 0.27 23.59 -14.46
C SER A 107 -0.74 22.88 -15.39
N ARG A 108 -0.34 21.78 -16.05
CA ARG A 108 -1.22 20.99 -16.93
C ARG A 108 -2.19 20.10 -16.16
N LEU A 109 -1.82 19.61 -14.98
CA LEU A 109 -2.71 18.80 -14.12
C LEU A 109 -3.90 19.59 -13.59
N GLY A 110 -3.88 20.94 -13.66
CA GLY A 110 -5.00 21.80 -13.30
C GLY A 110 -5.28 21.92 -11.81
N GLU A 111 -4.35 21.55 -10.97
CA GLU A 111 -4.25 21.73 -9.50
C GLU A 111 -5.55 21.60 -8.66
N GLU A 112 -6.55 20.84 -9.06
CA GLU A 112 -7.57 20.42 -8.10
C GLU A 112 -6.98 19.33 -7.19
N SER A 113 -6.60 19.72 -5.98
CA SER A 113 -6.08 18.82 -4.97
C SER A 113 -7.12 18.60 -3.88
N LEU A 114 -7.51 17.33 -3.72
CA LEU A 114 -8.42 16.91 -2.66
C LEU A 114 -7.64 16.09 -1.62
N THR A 115 -7.56 16.61 -0.41
CA THR A 115 -6.89 15.92 0.70
C THR A 115 -7.90 15.19 1.57
N PHE A 116 -7.74 13.87 1.72
CA PHE A 116 -8.52 13.05 2.63
C PHE A 116 -7.80 12.97 3.98
N SER A 117 -8.37 13.55 5.00
CA SER A 117 -7.87 13.44 6.37
C SER A 117 -8.08 12.02 6.93
N PRO A 118 -7.23 11.58 7.87
CA PRO A 118 -7.49 10.33 8.62
C PRO A 118 -8.87 10.33 9.24
N TYR A 119 -9.49 9.17 9.32
CA TYR A 119 -10.80 9.02 9.95
C TYR A 119 -10.72 9.24 11.45
N ASN A 120 -11.74 9.88 12.02
CA ASN A 120 -11.93 9.93 13.46
C ASN A 120 -12.63 8.65 13.98
N ALA A 121 -12.69 8.49 15.32
CA ALA A 121 -13.25 7.29 15.93
C ALA A 121 -14.71 7.04 15.54
N LEU A 122 -15.55 8.08 15.45
CA LEU A 122 -16.95 7.94 15.06
C LEU A 122 -17.11 7.48 13.62
N GLN A 123 -16.31 8.02 12.71
CA GLN A 123 -16.33 7.61 11.31
C GLN A 123 -15.89 6.16 11.13
N ILE A 124 -14.86 5.72 11.88
CA ILE A 124 -14.41 4.32 11.84
C ILE A 124 -15.50 3.42 12.45
N GLU A 125 -16.15 3.83 13.53
CA GLU A 125 -17.25 3.10 14.14
C GLU A 125 -18.41 2.89 13.16
N ASP A 126 -18.83 3.94 12.45
CA ASP A 126 -19.85 3.84 11.41
C ASP A 126 -19.46 2.87 10.29
N ILE A 127 -18.20 2.92 9.84
CA ILE A 127 -17.66 1.99 8.84
C ILE A 127 -17.71 0.55 9.37
N LEU A 128 -17.27 0.32 10.61
CA LEU A 128 -17.29 -1.02 11.21
C LEU A 128 -18.69 -1.55 11.40
N ILE A 129 -19.65 -0.73 11.80
CA ILE A 129 -21.07 -1.12 11.92
C ILE A 129 -21.61 -1.56 10.57
N GLN A 130 -21.36 -0.80 9.51
CA GLN A 130 -21.82 -1.17 8.16
C GLN A 130 -21.19 -2.50 7.69
N ARG A 131 -19.90 -2.68 7.92
CA ARG A 131 -19.17 -3.91 7.55
C ARG A 131 -19.62 -5.09 8.38
N ALA A 132 -19.83 -4.90 9.69
CA ALA A 132 -20.31 -5.93 10.58
C ALA A 132 -21.71 -6.45 10.18
N LYS A 133 -22.63 -5.56 9.82
CA LYS A 133 -23.97 -5.93 9.33
C LYS A 133 -23.92 -6.81 8.07
N MET A 134 -22.90 -6.65 7.23
CA MET A 134 -22.75 -7.43 6.00
C MET A 134 -22.04 -8.76 6.20
N ALA A 135 -21.12 -8.84 7.18
CA ALA A 135 -20.20 -9.96 7.35
C ALA A 135 -20.57 -10.91 8.50
N PHE A 136 -21.29 -10.42 9.50
CA PHE A 136 -21.60 -11.16 10.71
C PHE A 136 -23.08 -11.54 10.81
N LYS A 137 -23.36 -12.62 11.55
CA LYS A 137 -24.72 -12.95 11.96
C LYS A 137 -25.25 -11.93 12.96
N GLU A 138 -26.57 -11.79 13.05
CA GLU A 138 -27.18 -10.92 14.04
C GLU A 138 -26.74 -11.30 15.46
N ASN A 139 -26.39 -10.30 16.27
CA ASN A 139 -25.96 -10.44 17.66
C ASN A 139 -24.68 -11.25 17.90
N SER A 140 -23.87 -11.52 16.87
CA SER A 140 -22.59 -12.23 17.03
C SER A 140 -21.41 -11.32 17.39
N VAL A 141 -21.58 -10.00 17.44
CA VAL A 141 -20.56 -9.03 17.83
C VAL A 141 -21.12 -8.15 18.95
N ASP A 142 -20.43 -8.08 20.08
CA ASP A 142 -20.78 -7.12 21.15
C ASP A 142 -20.59 -5.69 20.65
N PRO A 143 -21.58 -4.79 20.81
CA PRO A 143 -21.46 -3.38 20.42
C PRO A 143 -20.20 -2.69 20.95
N ASN A 144 -19.78 -3.01 22.17
CA ASN A 144 -18.56 -2.47 22.78
C ASN A 144 -17.29 -2.87 22.02
N VAL A 145 -17.28 -4.00 21.33
CA VAL A 145 -16.17 -4.45 20.49
C VAL A 145 -15.96 -3.49 19.32
N ILE A 146 -17.02 -3.07 18.66
CA ILE A 146 -16.96 -2.15 17.52
C ILE A 146 -16.40 -0.81 17.94
N THR A 147 -16.95 -0.24 19.03
CA THR A 147 -16.49 1.05 19.60
C THR A 147 -15.03 0.98 20.04
N TYR A 148 -14.61 -0.13 20.64
CA TYR A 148 -13.22 -0.34 21.04
C TYR A 148 -12.26 -0.41 19.86
N CYS A 149 -12.59 -1.21 18.83
CA CYS A 149 -11.79 -1.31 17.60
C CYS A 149 -11.66 0.05 16.89
N ALA A 150 -12.76 0.82 16.84
CA ALA A 150 -12.77 2.15 16.25
C ALA A 150 -11.87 3.13 17.01
N SER A 151 -11.98 3.15 18.32
CA SER A 151 -11.17 4.02 19.20
C SER A 151 -9.68 3.69 19.08
N LYS A 152 -9.34 2.41 19.04
CA LYS A 152 -7.96 1.93 18.89
C LYS A 152 -7.35 2.36 17.56
N ALA A 153 -8.05 2.13 16.46
CA ALA A 153 -7.57 2.52 15.13
C ALA A 153 -7.44 4.05 14.96
N ALA A 154 -8.35 4.81 15.55
CA ALA A 154 -8.27 6.28 15.55
C ALA A 154 -7.04 6.80 16.32
N GLN A 155 -6.66 6.15 17.44
CA GLN A 155 -5.46 6.50 18.20
C GLN A 155 -4.18 6.19 17.43
N GLU A 156 -4.17 5.13 16.62
CA GLU A 156 -2.97 4.69 15.89
C GLU A 156 -2.72 5.45 14.60
N HIS A 157 -3.63 5.98 13.89
CA HIS A 157 -3.46 6.81 12.67
C HIS A 157 -4.78 7.05 11.92
N GLY A 158 -5.91 6.64 12.45
CA GLY A 158 -7.21 6.76 11.78
C GLY A 158 -7.37 5.84 10.54
N ASP A 159 -6.70 4.67 10.56
CA ASP A 159 -6.76 3.70 9.46
C ASP A 159 -7.93 2.72 9.63
N ALA A 160 -8.97 2.92 8.84
CA ALA A 160 -10.15 2.05 8.84
C ALA A 160 -9.83 0.59 8.39
N ARG A 161 -8.79 0.38 7.56
CA ARG A 161 -8.40 -0.98 7.15
C ARG A 161 -7.87 -1.78 8.34
N LYS A 162 -7.03 -1.15 9.17
CA LYS A 162 -6.56 -1.78 10.42
C LYS A 162 -7.69 -2.10 11.38
N ALA A 163 -8.69 -1.22 11.50
CA ALA A 163 -9.87 -1.47 12.33
C ALA A 163 -10.67 -2.69 11.85
N ILE A 164 -10.87 -2.80 10.53
CA ILE A 164 -11.55 -3.94 9.91
C ILE A 164 -10.74 -5.23 10.12
N ASP A 165 -9.42 -5.19 9.92
CA ASP A 165 -8.56 -6.36 10.13
C ASP A 165 -8.55 -6.80 11.59
N LEU A 166 -8.53 -5.87 12.55
CA LEU A 166 -8.61 -6.17 13.97
C LEU A 166 -9.92 -6.89 14.32
N LEU A 167 -11.06 -6.38 13.83
CA LEU A 167 -12.36 -7.00 14.02
C LEU A 167 -12.44 -8.38 13.36
N ARG A 168 -11.89 -8.53 12.15
CA ARG A 168 -11.84 -9.81 11.42
C ARG A 168 -11.05 -10.87 12.19
N ILE A 169 -9.84 -10.52 12.64
CA ILE A 169 -8.99 -11.46 13.40
C ILE A 169 -9.63 -11.82 14.74
N ALA A 170 -10.28 -10.86 15.41
CA ALA A 170 -11.01 -11.13 16.64
C ALA A 170 -12.17 -12.13 16.42
N ALA A 171 -12.85 -12.00 15.29
CA ALA A 171 -13.91 -12.95 14.91
C ALA A 171 -13.36 -14.35 14.58
N GLU A 172 -12.26 -14.45 13.84
CA GLU A 172 -11.59 -15.72 13.56
C GLU A 172 -11.13 -16.43 14.84
N LEU A 173 -10.67 -15.65 15.85
CA LEU A 173 -10.30 -16.22 17.14
C LEU A 173 -11.52 -16.73 17.92
N ALA A 174 -12.63 -15.99 17.91
CA ALA A 174 -13.88 -16.42 18.54
C ALA A 174 -14.41 -17.71 17.88
N GLU A 175 -14.37 -17.80 16.56
CA GLU A 175 -14.77 -19.01 15.83
C GLU A 175 -13.88 -20.20 16.18
N ARG A 176 -12.56 -20.03 16.27
CA ARG A 176 -11.62 -21.10 16.70
C ARG A 176 -11.86 -21.56 18.14
N GLU A 177 -12.34 -20.67 18.99
CA GLU A 177 -12.71 -20.97 20.39
C GLU A 177 -14.17 -21.47 20.52
N GLU A 178 -14.84 -21.72 19.38
CA GLU A 178 -16.24 -22.16 19.30
C GLU A 178 -17.21 -21.22 20.06
N ARG A 179 -16.92 -19.92 20.04
CA ARG A 179 -17.76 -18.89 20.67
C ARG A 179 -18.70 -18.27 19.65
N GLU A 180 -19.95 -18.09 20.04
CA GLU A 180 -20.97 -17.46 19.19
C GLU A 180 -20.86 -15.94 19.14
N ILE A 181 -20.24 -15.32 20.14
CA ILE A 181 -20.15 -13.88 20.28
C ILE A 181 -18.68 -13.44 20.38
N VAL A 182 -18.32 -12.44 19.56
CA VAL A 182 -17.03 -11.77 19.62
C VAL A 182 -17.01 -10.80 20.81
N THR A 183 -16.03 -10.95 21.69
CA THR A 183 -15.88 -10.16 22.92
C THR A 183 -14.61 -9.32 22.91
N LEU A 184 -14.45 -8.38 23.85
CA LEU A 184 -13.24 -7.59 24.01
C LEU A 184 -11.98 -8.43 24.28
N GLU A 185 -12.13 -9.62 24.88
CA GLU A 185 -11.02 -10.54 25.08
C GLU A 185 -10.44 -11.02 23.75
N HIS A 186 -11.31 -11.38 22.78
CA HIS A 186 -10.88 -11.77 21.43
C HIS A 186 -10.17 -10.60 20.71
N VAL A 187 -10.62 -9.36 20.91
CA VAL A 187 -9.94 -8.19 20.32
C VAL A 187 -8.55 -7.98 20.92
N SER A 188 -8.39 -8.16 22.24
CA SER A 188 -7.07 -8.08 22.88
C SER A 188 -6.11 -9.15 22.37
N LYS A 189 -6.59 -10.41 22.19
CA LYS A 189 -5.82 -11.48 21.57
C LYS A 189 -5.48 -11.16 20.12
N ALA A 190 -6.44 -10.63 19.36
CA ALA A 190 -6.24 -10.24 17.96
C ALA A 190 -5.18 -9.14 17.81
N GLN A 191 -5.17 -8.15 18.69
CA GLN A 191 -4.13 -7.11 18.71
C GLN A 191 -2.74 -7.72 18.89
N ASN A 192 -2.57 -8.61 19.86
CA ASN A 192 -1.30 -9.31 20.08
C ASN A 192 -0.85 -10.13 18.85
N VAL A 193 -1.79 -10.77 18.15
CA VAL A 193 -1.50 -11.50 16.91
C VAL A 193 -1.02 -10.55 15.83
N MET A 194 -1.72 -9.42 15.61
CA MET A 194 -1.34 -8.42 14.61
C MET A 194 0.04 -7.82 14.88
N GLU A 195 0.34 -7.47 16.13
CA GLU A 195 1.66 -6.95 16.52
C GLU A 195 2.78 -7.97 16.28
N ARG A 196 2.54 -9.24 16.64
CA ARG A 196 3.51 -10.33 16.39
C ARG A 196 3.73 -10.56 14.90
N ASP A 197 2.68 -10.56 14.10
CA ASP A 197 2.79 -10.75 12.65
C ASP A 197 3.49 -9.57 11.97
N GLN A 198 3.26 -8.35 12.44
CA GLN A 198 3.99 -7.17 11.97
C GLN A 198 5.48 -7.28 12.29
N VAL A 199 5.86 -7.59 13.53
CA VAL A 199 7.26 -7.80 13.92
C VAL A 199 7.90 -8.92 13.11
N LYS A 200 7.20 -10.06 12.97
CA LYS A 200 7.66 -11.19 12.16
C LYS A 200 7.91 -10.80 10.70
N SER A 201 6.99 -10.06 10.10
CA SER A 201 7.14 -9.56 8.73
C SER A 201 8.37 -8.67 8.57
N ILE A 202 8.59 -7.73 9.51
CA ILE A 202 9.77 -6.87 9.51
C ILE A 202 11.04 -7.72 9.62
N VAL A 203 11.10 -8.65 10.56
CA VAL A 203 12.28 -9.50 10.77
C VAL A 203 12.59 -10.35 9.53
N ILE A 204 11.55 -10.89 8.85
CA ILE A 204 11.75 -11.68 7.63
C ILE A 204 12.37 -10.84 6.50
N THR A 205 12.05 -9.56 6.39
CA THR A 205 12.56 -8.68 5.34
C THR A 205 13.97 -8.12 5.62
N LEU A 206 14.45 -8.19 6.86
CA LEU A 206 15.79 -7.71 7.22
C LEU A 206 16.89 -8.45 6.45
N PRO A 207 17.96 -7.74 6.05
CA PRO A 207 19.19 -8.37 5.55
C PRO A 207 19.77 -9.37 6.57
N ILE A 208 20.49 -10.37 6.06
CA ILE A 208 21.00 -11.47 6.91
C ILE A 208 21.86 -10.98 8.07
N GLN A 209 22.68 -9.96 7.85
CA GLN A 209 23.54 -9.38 8.91
C GLN A 209 22.72 -8.72 10.03
N HIS A 210 21.63 -8.01 9.67
CA HIS A 210 20.74 -7.43 10.68
C HIS A 210 20.01 -8.50 11.48
N LYS A 211 19.61 -9.60 10.84
CA LYS A 211 19.02 -10.78 11.51
C LYS A 211 20.02 -11.41 12.50
N ALA A 212 21.27 -11.57 12.07
CA ALA A 212 22.34 -12.11 12.94
C ALA A 212 22.60 -11.21 14.15
N THR A 213 22.65 -9.88 13.93
CA THR A 213 22.81 -8.91 15.04
C THR A 213 21.63 -8.98 16.01
N LEU A 214 20.39 -9.02 15.50
CA LEU A 214 19.18 -9.15 16.32
C LEU A 214 19.20 -10.46 17.12
N ALA A 215 19.57 -11.57 16.50
CA ALA A 215 19.70 -12.86 17.17
C ALA A 215 20.77 -12.82 18.29
N SER A 216 21.91 -12.16 18.04
CA SER A 216 22.96 -11.99 19.04
C SER A 216 22.51 -11.17 20.25
N ILE A 217 21.71 -10.14 20.04
CA ILE A 217 21.10 -9.33 21.11
C ILE A 217 20.17 -10.20 21.96
N ILE A 218 19.27 -10.96 21.32
CA ILE A 218 18.29 -11.82 22.00
C ILE A 218 18.99 -12.92 22.82
N LEU A 219 19.99 -13.58 22.24
CA LEU A 219 20.76 -14.62 22.93
C LEU A 219 21.50 -14.08 24.15
N ASN A 220 22.07 -12.88 24.07
CA ASN A 220 22.71 -12.24 25.20
C ASN A 220 21.72 -11.83 26.29
N GLN A 221 20.51 -11.39 25.95
CA GLN A 221 19.45 -11.07 26.92
C GLN A 221 19.01 -12.30 27.71
N GLY A 222 18.88 -13.45 27.05
CA GLY A 222 18.47 -14.70 27.70
C GLY A 222 19.48 -15.19 28.78
N ASN A 223 20.73 -14.73 28.73
CA ASN A 223 21.80 -15.13 29.66
C ASN A 223 22.00 -14.16 30.85
N LYS A 224 21.34 -12.99 30.82
CA LYS A 224 21.52 -11.95 31.85
C LYS A 224 20.18 -11.28 32.17
N GLU A 225 19.53 -11.67 33.23
CA GLU A 225 18.38 -10.94 33.74
C GLU A 225 18.80 -9.52 34.15
N ASN A 226 18.24 -8.47 33.50
CA ASN A 226 18.35 -7.05 33.85
C ASN A 226 19.67 -6.32 33.69
N SER A 227 20.62 -6.74 32.85
CA SER A 227 21.83 -5.94 32.60
C SER A 227 21.79 -5.22 31.24
N GLN A 228 22.25 -3.97 31.21
CA GLN A 228 22.47 -3.25 29.96
C GLN A 228 23.55 -3.98 29.15
N GLN A 229 23.23 -4.30 27.88
CA GLN A 229 24.19 -4.93 26.98
C GLN A 229 25.10 -3.88 26.37
N THR A 230 26.36 -4.19 26.27
CA THR A 230 27.35 -3.37 25.58
C THR A 230 27.50 -3.82 24.13
N THR A 231 27.88 -2.89 23.24
CA THR A 231 28.14 -3.17 21.81
C THR A 231 29.21 -4.25 21.65
N GLY A 232 30.23 -4.30 22.55
CA GLY A 232 31.28 -5.30 22.53
C GLY A 232 30.77 -6.71 22.81
N GLU A 233 29.84 -6.88 23.75
CA GLU A 233 29.23 -8.19 24.05
C GLU A 233 28.40 -8.70 22.88
N VAL A 234 27.59 -7.82 22.25
CA VAL A 234 26.83 -8.16 21.06
C VAL A 234 27.75 -8.55 19.90
N TYR A 235 28.81 -7.79 19.68
CA TYR A 235 29.80 -8.08 18.63
C TYR A 235 30.50 -9.42 18.86
N SER A 236 30.92 -9.73 20.09
CA SER A 236 31.56 -11.02 20.44
C SER A 236 30.61 -12.19 20.19
N CYS A 237 29.31 -12.04 20.54
CA CYS A 237 28.33 -13.07 20.27
C CYS A 237 28.06 -13.20 18.74
N LEU A 238 28.06 -12.11 18.00
CA LEU A 238 27.90 -12.12 16.54
C LEU A 238 29.05 -12.88 15.85
N LEU A 239 30.31 -12.64 16.26
CA LEU A 239 31.48 -13.35 15.73
C LEU A 239 31.41 -14.85 15.99
N TYR A 240 30.92 -15.25 17.17
CA TYR A 240 30.77 -16.66 17.51
C TYR A 240 29.63 -17.34 16.72
N THR A 241 28.53 -16.66 16.49
CA THR A 241 27.34 -17.20 15.78
C THR A 241 27.44 -17.14 14.27
N SER A 242 28.17 -16.16 13.72
CA SER A 242 28.33 -15.96 12.27
C SER A 242 29.75 -15.44 11.96
N PRO A 243 30.78 -16.27 12.14
CA PRO A 243 32.16 -15.88 11.89
C PRO A 243 32.35 -15.56 10.40
N SER A 244 32.92 -14.39 10.11
CA SER A 244 33.35 -14.03 8.76
C SER A 244 34.58 -14.89 8.37
N PRO A 245 34.80 -15.19 7.08
CA PRO A 245 36.01 -15.83 6.61
C PRO A 245 37.31 -15.10 6.99
N ARG A 246 37.22 -13.80 7.31
CA ARG A 246 38.37 -12.99 7.80
C ARG A 246 38.63 -13.13 9.31
N ASP A 247 37.65 -13.63 10.05
CA ASP A 247 37.74 -13.77 11.51
C ASP A 247 38.25 -15.18 11.91
N GLN A 248 38.55 -16.05 10.92
CA GLN A 248 39.07 -17.40 11.10
C GLN A 248 40.61 -17.49 10.93
N LEU A 249 41.27 -16.34 10.68
CA LEU A 249 42.75 -16.20 10.62
C LEU A 249 43.25 -15.49 11.86
#